data_5ee865eaa4bfd01ac8887dffb6306497
#
_entry.id   5ee865eaa4bfd01ac8887dffb6306497
#
_cell.length_a   1.000
_cell.length_b   1.000
_cell.length_c   1.000
_cell.angle_alpha   90.00
_cell.angle_beta   90.00
_cell.angle_gamma   90.00
#
_symmetry.space_group_name_H-M   'P 1'
#
loop_
_entity.id
_entity.type
_entity.pdbx_description
1 polymer ?
#
loop_
_entity_poly.entity_id
_entity_poly.type
_entity_poly.pdbx_seq_one_letter_code
_entity_poly.pdbx_strand_id
1 'polypeptide(L)'
;GRAIATAQGMRIGNPELTVVAFVGDGDAMGEGISHLIFAAKRNTNITVVMHNNGVYGLTTGQFTPVSPKGFKGPSTPQGSLEEPLNPVRIMLNVGATFVARAYSAKVKELSDIFLKAMLHKGFSFVEVLQPCVSFNDTYDLYNKNTFFIDKKAESFEEADELAAIKDKIPLGIFYDIDKPTYDDELLKGRNLYTQSLSRDERLGKIQSLLSSL
;
A
#
# COMPACT_ATOMS: atom_id res chain seq x y z
N GLY A 1 11.18 -5.07 -1.41
CA GLY A 1 10.12 -6.06 -1.32
C GLY A 1 9.83 -6.56 0.10
N ARG A 2 10.45 -5.97 1.18
CA ARG A 2 10.27 -6.48 2.57
C ARG A 2 9.69 -5.46 3.54
N ALA A 3 9.61 -4.20 3.18
CA ALA A 3 9.14 -3.14 4.07
C ALA A 3 7.75 -3.44 4.67
N ILE A 4 6.81 -3.92 3.86
CA ILE A 4 5.45 -4.23 4.29
C ILE A 4 5.42 -5.40 5.28
N ALA A 5 6.19 -6.47 5.05
CA ALA A 5 6.30 -7.60 5.97
C ALA A 5 6.89 -7.15 7.32
N THR A 6 7.92 -6.30 7.29
CA THR A 6 8.51 -5.70 8.49
C THR A 6 7.50 -4.84 9.24
N ALA A 7 6.75 -3.99 8.53
CA ALA A 7 5.70 -3.14 9.11
C ALA A 7 4.61 -3.98 9.84
N GLN A 8 4.16 -5.08 9.22
CA GLN A 8 3.22 -6.01 9.88
C GLN A 8 3.82 -6.60 11.17
N GLY A 9 5.09 -7.03 11.12
CA GLY A 9 5.80 -7.55 12.31
C GLY A 9 5.90 -6.52 13.42
N MET A 10 6.21 -5.26 13.09
CA MET A 10 6.28 -4.15 14.06
C MET A 10 4.91 -3.91 14.70
N ARG A 11 3.84 -3.87 13.91
CA ARG A 11 2.48 -3.67 14.42
C ARG A 11 2.03 -4.80 15.34
N ILE A 12 2.29 -6.06 14.97
CA ILE A 12 1.96 -7.21 15.82
C ILE A 12 2.81 -7.22 17.11
N GLY A 13 4.09 -6.85 17.00
CA GLY A 13 5.01 -6.79 18.14
C GLY A 13 4.62 -5.73 19.16
N ASN A 14 4.16 -4.57 18.69
CA ASN A 14 3.69 -3.48 19.55
C ASN A 14 2.45 -2.80 18.92
N PRO A 15 1.23 -3.14 19.37
CA PRO A 15 -0.01 -2.60 18.82
C PRO A 15 -0.29 -1.13 19.18
N GLU A 16 0.54 -0.48 19.99
CA GLU A 16 0.42 0.96 20.28
C GLU A 16 1.09 1.83 19.22
N LEU A 17 1.90 1.23 18.34
CA LEU A 17 2.57 1.98 17.27
C LEU A 17 1.61 2.34 16.14
N THR A 18 1.68 3.58 15.67
CA THR A 18 1.20 3.94 14.33
C THR A 18 2.30 3.58 13.34
N VAL A 19 2.04 2.61 12.47
CA VAL A 19 3.03 2.07 11.54
C VAL A 19 2.72 2.51 10.12
N VAL A 20 3.66 3.22 9.50
CA VAL A 20 3.59 3.67 8.10
C VAL A 20 4.76 3.09 7.33
N ALA A 21 4.48 2.40 6.23
CA ALA A 21 5.48 1.88 5.31
C ALA A 21 5.51 2.73 4.03
N PHE A 22 6.65 3.35 3.75
CA PHE A 22 6.91 4.01 2.47
C PHE A 22 7.63 3.04 1.53
N VAL A 23 7.07 2.83 0.35
CA VAL A 23 7.56 1.87 -0.65
C VAL A 23 7.54 2.48 -2.05
N GLY A 24 8.40 2.02 -2.95
CA GLY A 24 8.33 2.34 -4.37
C GLY A 24 7.30 1.45 -5.08
N ASP A 25 6.89 1.86 -6.28
CA ASP A 25 5.98 1.08 -7.12
C ASP A 25 6.60 -0.26 -7.57
N GLY A 26 7.87 -0.26 -7.98
CA GLY A 26 8.60 -1.50 -8.29
C GLY A 26 8.81 -2.38 -7.06
N ASP A 27 9.07 -1.78 -5.89
CA ASP A 27 9.16 -2.49 -4.62
C ASP A 27 7.83 -3.15 -4.25
N ALA A 28 6.73 -2.40 -4.25
CA ALA A 28 5.43 -2.89 -3.80
C ALA A 28 4.74 -3.82 -4.81
N MET A 29 4.77 -3.48 -6.11
CA MET A 29 4.01 -4.19 -7.16
C MET A 29 4.86 -5.22 -7.92
N GLY A 30 6.19 -5.12 -7.84
CA GLY A 30 7.12 -6.11 -8.39
C GLY A 30 7.58 -7.10 -7.34
N GLU A 31 8.49 -6.70 -6.48
CA GLU A 31 9.18 -7.60 -5.55
C GLU A 31 8.34 -7.96 -4.31
N GLY A 32 7.51 -7.04 -3.82
CA GLY A 32 6.76 -7.14 -2.58
C GLY A 32 5.27 -7.42 -2.71
N ILE A 33 4.76 -7.68 -3.91
CA ILE A 33 3.31 -7.75 -4.17
C ILE A 33 2.57 -8.76 -3.28
N SER A 34 3.17 -9.90 -3.00
CA SER A 34 2.58 -10.89 -2.10
C SER A 34 2.40 -10.35 -0.68
N HIS A 35 3.38 -9.62 -0.17
CA HIS A 35 3.30 -9.00 1.15
C HIS A 35 2.24 -7.91 1.21
N LEU A 36 2.12 -7.11 0.15
CA LEU A 36 1.09 -6.08 0.01
C LEU A 36 -0.32 -6.69 0.00
N ILE A 37 -0.54 -7.70 -0.86
CA ILE A 37 -1.83 -8.41 -0.97
C ILE A 37 -2.24 -9.01 0.38
N PHE A 38 -1.34 -9.73 1.06
CA PHE A 38 -1.68 -10.37 2.32
C PHE A 38 -1.83 -9.41 3.48
N ALA A 39 -1.16 -8.26 3.49
CA ALA A 39 -1.40 -7.20 4.48
C ALA A 39 -2.82 -6.62 4.32
N ALA A 40 -3.22 -6.33 3.08
CA ALA A 40 -4.56 -5.83 2.76
C ALA A 40 -5.64 -6.87 3.07
N LYS A 41 -5.47 -8.12 2.62
CA LYS A 41 -6.42 -9.22 2.88
C LYS A 41 -6.66 -9.47 4.37
N ARG A 42 -5.61 -9.34 5.19
CA ARG A 42 -5.69 -9.49 6.65
C ARG A 42 -6.27 -8.27 7.35
N ASN A 43 -6.40 -7.18 6.66
CA ASN A 43 -6.73 -5.88 7.27
C ASN A 43 -5.81 -5.55 8.45
N THR A 44 -4.48 -5.77 8.29
CA THR A 44 -3.50 -5.42 9.31
C THR A 44 -3.49 -3.90 9.48
N ASN A 45 -3.54 -3.41 10.71
CA ASN A 45 -3.62 -1.97 11.01
C ASN A 45 -2.29 -1.25 10.74
N ILE A 46 -1.98 -1.05 9.47
CA ILE A 46 -0.81 -0.32 8.96
C ILE A 46 -1.20 0.55 7.77
N THR A 47 -0.47 1.64 7.56
CA THR A 47 -0.59 2.47 6.37
C THR A 47 0.55 2.17 5.40
N VAL A 48 0.24 1.86 4.16
CA VAL A 48 1.21 1.70 3.08
C VAL A 48 1.09 2.87 2.11
N VAL A 49 2.17 3.62 1.95
CA VAL A 49 2.30 4.72 1.01
C VAL A 49 3.21 4.28 -0.12
N MET A 50 2.63 4.09 -1.31
CA MET A 50 3.36 3.68 -2.49
C MET A 50 3.68 4.88 -3.38
N HIS A 51 4.97 5.20 -3.51
CA HIS A 51 5.47 6.22 -4.42
C HIS A 51 5.53 5.64 -5.84
N ASN A 52 4.55 6.02 -6.67
CA ASN A 52 4.44 5.57 -8.05
C ASN A 52 5.11 6.60 -8.99
N ASN A 53 6.31 6.29 -9.44
CA ASN A 53 7.02 7.04 -10.47
C ASN A 53 7.14 6.26 -11.80
N GLY A 54 6.65 5.04 -11.87
CA GLY A 54 6.66 4.19 -13.05
C GLY A 54 8.04 3.69 -13.46
N VAL A 55 9.04 3.76 -12.56
CA VAL A 55 10.41 3.29 -12.86
C VAL A 55 11.14 2.80 -11.62
N TYR A 56 12.09 1.89 -11.78
CA TYR A 56 13.13 1.64 -10.79
C TYR A 56 14.16 2.79 -10.85
N GLY A 57 13.98 3.80 -10.01
CA GLY A 57 14.84 5.01 -10.04
C GLY A 57 16.27 4.76 -9.59
N LEU A 58 16.48 3.95 -8.52
CA LEU A 58 17.81 3.66 -7.96
C LEU A 58 18.72 2.97 -8.98
N THR A 59 18.15 2.08 -9.78
CA THR A 59 18.88 1.29 -10.79
C THR A 59 18.85 1.91 -12.19
N THR A 60 18.50 3.20 -12.26
CA THR A 60 18.63 4.06 -13.45
C THR A 60 17.57 3.86 -14.54
N GLY A 61 16.31 3.56 -14.17
CA GLY A 61 15.18 3.76 -15.07
C GLY A 61 14.63 2.53 -15.77
N GLN A 62 14.75 1.34 -15.19
CA GLN A 62 14.03 0.15 -15.68
C GLN A 62 12.52 0.33 -15.47
N PHE A 63 11.72 -0.32 -16.32
CA PHE A 63 10.27 -0.34 -16.15
C PHE A 63 9.84 -1.14 -14.92
N THR A 64 8.72 -0.77 -14.33
CA THR A 64 8.08 -1.46 -13.21
C THR A 64 6.74 -2.06 -13.66
N PRO A 65 6.08 -2.89 -12.85
CA PRO A 65 4.77 -3.44 -13.19
C PRO A 65 3.66 -2.39 -13.42
N VAL A 66 3.88 -1.13 -13.04
CA VAL A 66 2.93 -0.03 -13.28
C VAL A 66 3.36 0.92 -14.41
N SER A 67 4.51 0.67 -15.04
CA SER A 67 4.94 1.45 -16.19
C SER A 67 3.98 1.25 -17.37
N PRO A 68 3.69 2.28 -18.17
CA PRO A 68 2.81 2.13 -19.31
C PRO A 68 3.42 1.17 -20.35
N LYS A 69 2.57 0.44 -21.05
CA LYS A 69 3.00 -0.38 -22.19
C LYS A 69 3.75 0.45 -23.21
N GLY A 70 4.83 -0.09 -23.72
CA GLY A 70 5.72 0.62 -24.65
C GLY A 70 6.75 1.53 -23.95
N PHE A 71 6.83 1.52 -22.62
CA PHE A 71 7.84 2.27 -21.89
C PHE A 71 9.26 1.89 -22.32
N LYS A 72 10.04 2.88 -22.74
CA LYS A 72 11.43 2.70 -23.17
C LYS A 72 12.39 3.05 -22.04
N GLY A 73 13.17 2.10 -21.66
CA GLY A 73 14.21 2.23 -20.63
C GLY A 73 15.39 1.30 -20.89
N PRO A 74 16.41 1.28 -20.01
CA PRO A 74 17.61 0.48 -20.23
C PRO A 74 17.34 -1.02 -20.46
N SER A 75 16.34 -1.58 -19.79
CA SER A 75 15.96 -3.00 -19.93
C SER A 75 14.98 -3.26 -21.08
N THR A 76 14.34 -2.21 -21.60
CA THR A 76 13.31 -2.30 -22.64
C THR A 76 13.51 -1.24 -23.71
N PRO A 77 14.63 -1.26 -24.45
CA PRO A 77 14.95 -0.20 -25.44
C PRO A 77 13.93 -0.13 -26.59
N GLN A 78 13.21 -1.22 -26.88
CA GLN A 78 12.15 -1.27 -27.89
C GLN A 78 10.75 -1.01 -27.33
N GLY A 79 10.63 -0.83 -26.02
CA GLY A 79 9.37 -0.67 -25.29
C GLY A 79 8.96 -1.91 -24.50
N SER A 80 8.35 -1.70 -23.33
CA SER A 80 7.78 -2.78 -22.53
C SER A 80 6.56 -3.41 -23.21
N LEU A 81 6.37 -4.72 -23.06
CA LEU A 81 5.27 -5.47 -23.70
C LEU A 81 4.04 -5.61 -22.82
N GLU A 82 4.22 -5.42 -21.51
CA GLU A 82 3.20 -5.67 -20.49
C GLU A 82 2.24 -4.49 -20.37
N GLU A 83 0.97 -4.82 -20.09
CA GLU A 83 -0.01 -3.81 -19.67
C GLU A 83 0.25 -3.45 -18.20
N PRO A 84 0.13 -2.15 -17.82
CA PRO A 84 0.38 -1.73 -16.45
C PRO A 84 -0.65 -2.30 -15.48
N LEU A 85 -0.19 -2.70 -14.31
CA LEU A 85 -1.08 -2.97 -13.18
C LEU A 85 -1.76 -1.68 -12.73
N ASN A 86 -2.99 -1.80 -12.23
CA ASN A 86 -3.70 -0.71 -11.53
C ASN A 86 -3.68 -0.96 -10.03
N PRO A 87 -2.82 -0.28 -9.26
CA PRO A 87 -2.65 -0.54 -7.83
C PRO A 87 -3.94 -0.34 -7.03
N VAL A 88 -4.69 0.71 -7.33
CA VAL A 88 -5.96 1.02 -6.64
C VAL A 88 -6.96 -0.14 -6.82
N ARG A 89 -7.15 -0.63 -8.06
CA ARG A 89 -8.05 -1.75 -8.32
C ARG A 89 -7.59 -3.05 -7.66
N ILE A 90 -6.29 -3.31 -7.65
CA ILE A 90 -5.74 -4.49 -6.96
C ILE A 90 -6.07 -4.41 -5.48
N MET A 91 -5.83 -3.26 -4.82
CA MET A 91 -6.09 -3.11 -3.40
C MET A 91 -7.57 -3.19 -3.05
N LEU A 92 -8.46 -2.65 -3.87
CA LEU A 92 -9.91 -2.83 -3.73
C LEU A 92 -10.28 -4.33 -3.79
N ASN A 93 -9.81 -5.03 -4.81
CA ASN A 93 -10.16 -6.44 -5.07
C ASN A 93 -9.60 -7.42 -4.02
N VAL A 94 -8.50 -7.09 -3.36
CA VAL A 94 -7.98 -7.91 -2.26
C VAL A 94 -8.58 -7.55 -0.89
N GLY A 95 -9.47 -6.56 -0.82
CA GLY A 95 -10.26 -6.23 0.35
C GLY A 95 -9.61 -5.21 1.29
N ALA A 96 -8.73 -4.34 0.79
CA ALA A 96 -8.23 -3.19 1.55
C ALA A 96 -9.38 -2.31 2.02
N THR A 97 -9.32 -1.86 3.27
CA THR A 97 -10.41 -1.11 3.92
C THR A 97 -10.31 0.40 3.71
N PHE A 98 -9.12 0.90 3.40
CA PHE A 98 -8.89 2.27 2.95
C PHE A 98 -8.03 2.27 1.70
N VAL A 99 -8.53 2.88 0.62
CA VAL A 99 -7.80 2.98 -0.66
C VAL A 99 -7.90 4.38 -1.21
N ALA A 100 -6.75 5.00 -1.48
CA ALA A 100 -6.67 6.36 -1.98
C ALA A 100 -5.57 6.52 -3.04
N ARG A 101 -5.72 7.55 -3.88
CA ARG A 101 -4.67 8.03 -4.79
C ARG A 101 -4.45 9.52 -4.57
N ALA A 102 -3.20 9.91 -4.49
CA ALA A 102 -2.77 11.29 -4.34
C ALA A 102 -1.74 11.67 -5.43
N TYR A 103 -1.45 12.96 -5.55
CA TYR A 103 -0.41 13.45 -6.45
C TYR A 103 0.55 14.35 -5.68
N SER A 104 1.85 14.11 -5.83
CA SER A 104 2.91 14.79 -5.06
C SER A 104 2.94 16.31 -5.25
N ALA A 105 2.50 16.83 -6.40
CA ALA A 105 2.40 18.26 -6.64
C ALA A 105 1.17 18.93 -5.96
N LYS A 106 0.24 18.15 -5.42
CA LYS A 106 -0.95 18.62 -4.70
C LYS A 106 -0.76 18.43 -3.19
N VAL A 107 0.19 19.17 -2.63
CA VAL A 107 0.72 18.95 -1.26
C VAL A 107 -0.36 18.99 -0.18
N LYS A 108 -1.31 19.93 -0.27
CA LYS A 108 -2.38 20.07 0.72
C LYS A 108 -3.28 18.84 0.73
N GLU A 109 -3.79 18.45 -0.43
CA GLU A 109 -4.69 17.32 -0.59
C GLU A 109 -3.98 16.00 -0.27
N LEU A 110 -2.71 15.88 -0.63
CA LEU A 110 -1.85 14.74 -0.25
C LEU A 110 -1.73 14.63 1.28
N SER A 111 -1.48 15.74 1.97
CA SER A 111 -1.39 15.79 3.43
C SER A 111 -2.71 15.38 4.10
N ASP A 112 -3.85 15.88 3.59
CA ASP A 112 -5.17 15.54 4.10
C ASP A 112 -5.49 14.04 3.91
N ILE A 113 -5.12 13.46 2.77
CA ILE A 113 -5.27 12.01 2.49
C ILE A 113 -4.39 11.20 3.44
N PHE A 114 -3.13 11.61 3.64
CA PHE A 114 -2.22 10.91 4.56
C PHE A 114 -2.74 10.89 5.98
N LEU A 115 -3.21 12.03 6.48
CA LEU A 115 -3.77 12.10 7.82
C LEU A 115 -4.94 11.13 7.98
N LYS A 116 -5.88 11.10 7.02
CA LYS A 116 -7.01 10.18 7.05
C LYS A 116 -6.57 8.72 6.98
N ALA A 117 -5.60 8.40 6.13
CA ALA A 117 -5.06 7.06 6.01
C ALA A 117 -4.39 6.57 7.30
N MET A 118 -3.65 7.43 8.01
CA MET A 118 -3.00 7.11 9.29
C MET A 118 -3.99 6.98 10.45
N LEU A 119 -5.12 7.69 10.39
CA LEU A 119 -6.17 7.63 11.41
C LEU A 119 -7.16 6.48 11.18
N HIS A 120 -7.21 5.92 9.96
CA HIS A 120 -8.05 4.77 9.65
C HIS A 120 -7.63 3.54 10.47
N LYS A 121 -8.60 2.83 11.05
CA LYS A 121 -8.35 1.58 11.78
C LYS A 121 -8.45 0.39 10.84
N GLY A 122 -7.30 -0.08 10.38
CA GLY A 122 -7.18 -1.18 9.43
C GLY A 122 -6.07 -0.95 8.41
N PHE A 123 -6.13 -1.68 7.32
CA PHE A 123 -5.14 -1.55 6.25
C PHE A 123 -5.47 -0.35 5.36
N SER A 124 -4.55 0.60 5.32
CA SER A 124 -4.64 1.77 4.45
C SER A 124 -3.61 1.69 3.33
N PHE A 125 -4.07 1.92 2.10
CA PHE A 125 -3.22 2.05 0.93
C PHE A 125 -3.38 3.42 0.28
N VAL A 126 -2.25 4.12 0.09
CA VAL A 126 -2.20 5.39 -0.63
C VAL A 126 -1.21 5.29 -1.76
N GLU A 127 -1.69 5.30 -3.01
CA GLU A 127 -0.86 5.48 -4.18
C GLU A 127 -0.55 6.97 -4.36
N VAL A 128 0.72 7.34 -4.37
CA VAL A 128 1.18 8.71 -4.64
C VAL A 128 1.80 8.78 -6.02
N LEU A 129 1.12 9.43 -6.96
CA LEU A 129 1.71 9.75 -8.27
C LEU A 129 2.86 10.73 -8.04
N GLN A 130 4.08 10.27 -8.30
CA GLN A 130 5.30 11.03 -8.04
C GLN A 130 6.22 10.99 -9.26
N PRO A 131 6.20 12.00 -10.13
CA PRO A 131 7.06 12.03 -11.30
C PRO A 131 8.54 11.86 -10.95
N CYS A 132 9.25 11.05 -11.74
CA CYS A 132 10.71 10.95 -11.67
C CYS A 132 11.32 11.85 -12.74
N VAL A 133 11.78 13.03 -12.35
CA VAL A 133 12.32 14.04 -13.30
C VAL A 133 13.49 13.54 -14.13
N SER A 134 14.23 12.52 -13.64
CA SER A 134 15.41 11.99 -14.33
C SER A 134 15.10 10.91 -15.36
N PHE A 135 14.09 10.05 -15.10
CA PHE A 135 13.87 8.85 -15.91
C PHE A 135 12.44 8.72 -16.44
N ASN A 136 11.47 9.39 -15.82
CA ASN A 136 10.06 9.34 -16.23
C ASN A 136 9.34 10.60 -15.75
N ASP A 137 9.60 11.72 -16.42
CA ASP A 137 8.94 12.98 -16.09
C ASP A 137 7.49 12.99 -16.60
N THR A 138 6.58 12.80 -15.68
CA THR A 138 5.13 12.74 -15.92
C THR A 138 4.38 13.96 -15.38
N TYR A 139 5.07 15.05 -15.02
CA TYR A 139 4.42 16.27 -14.49
C TYR A 139 3.34 16.82 -15.41
N ASP A 140 3.66 17.01 -16.70
CA ASP A 140 2.70 17.54 -17.67
C ASP A 140 1.50 16.61 -17.86
N LEU A 141 1.75 15.28 -17.87
CA LEU A 141 0.72 14.27 -17.99
C LEU A 141 -0.24 14.34 -16.79
N TYR A 142 0.28 14.36 -15.57
CA TYR A 142 -0.54 14.38 -14.37
C TYR A 142 -1.24 15.71 -14.13
N ASN A 143 -0.57 16.84 -14.42
CA ASN A 143 -1.19 18.16 -14.33
C ASN A 143 -2.40 18.31 -15.26
N LYS A 144 -2.35 17.68 -16.43
CA LYS A 144 -3.41 17.76 -17.46
C LYS A 144 -4.57 16.80 -17.21
N ASN A 145 -4.27 15.61 -16.68
CA ASN A 145 -5.22 14.50 -16.71
C ASN A 145 -5.74 14.10 -15.31
N THR A 146 -5.20 14.67 -14.22
CA THR A 146 -5.73 14.38 -12.89
C THR A 146 -6.94 15.25 -12.55
N PHE A 147 -7.88 14.67 -11.80
CA PHE A 147 -9.02 15.38 -11.21
C PHE A 147 -9.34 14.79 -9.85
N PHE A 148 -9.92 15.58 -8.96
CA PHE A 148 -10.37 15.08 -7.67
C PHE A 148 -11.78 14.51 -7.78
N ILE A 149 -11.99 13.34 -7.15
CA ILE A 149 -13.33 12.79 -6.94
C ILE A 149 -14.05 13.61 -5.88
N ASP A 150 -15.32 13.93 -6.09
CA ASP A 150 -16.09 14.81 -5.19
C ASP A 150 -16.37 14.15 -3.84
N LYS A 151 -16.63 12.85 -3.84
CA LYS A 151 -16.88 12.04 -2.63
C LYS A 151 -16.30 10.63 -2.79
N LYS A 152 -16.00 9.98 -1.65
CA LYS A 152 -15.65 8.55 -1.64
C LYS A 152 -16.85 7.72 -2.11
N ALA A 153 -16.59 6.58 -2.70
CA ALA A 153 -17.63 5.64 -3.10
C ALA A 153 -18.39 5.08 -1.89
N GLU A 154 -19.67 4.81 -2.09
CA GLU A 154 -20.56 4.22 -1.08
C GLU A 154 -20.56 2.68 -1.16
N SER A 155 -20.10 2.12 -2.30
CA SER A 155 -19.98 0.67 -2.51
C SER A 155 -18.62 0.30 -3.12
N PHE A 156 -18.31 -1.00 -3.09
CA PHE A 156 -17.13 -1.53 -3.76
C PHE A 156 -17.22 -1.35 -5.29
N GLU A 157 -18.40 -1.57 -5.86
CA GLU A 157 -18.66 -1.45 -7.30
C GLU A 157 -18.38 -0.02 -7.79
N GLU A 158 -18.89 0.97 -7.07
CA GLU A 158 -18.64 2.39 -7.37
C GLU A 158 -17.15 2.73 -7.26
N ALA A 159 -16.45 2.21 -6.24
CA ALA A 159 -15.01 2.40 -6.08
C ALA A 159 -14.20 1.79 -7.23
N ASP A 160 -14.57 0.58 -7.68
CA ASP A 160 -13.89 -0.10 -8.79
C ASP A 160 -14.16 0.60 -10.12
N GLU A 161 -15.39 1.10 -10.35
CA GLU A 161 -15.74 1.90 -11.53
C GLU A 161 -14.91 3.20 -11.58
N LEU A 162 -14.81 3.93 -10.47
CA LEU A 162 -13.95 5.12 -10.37
C LEU A 162 -12.48 4.78 -10.65
N ALA A 163 -11.99 3.69 -10.10
CA ALA A 163 -10.61 3.23 -10.29
C ALA A 163 -10.33 2.71 -11.71
N ALA A 164 -11.38 2.33 -12.46
CA ALA A 164 -11.30 1.83 -13.83
C ALA A 164 -11.28 2.93 -14.90
N ILE A 165 -11.51 4.21 -14.53
CA ILE A 165 -11.50 5.34 -15.46
C ILE A 165 -10.14 5.41 -16.17
N LYS A 166 -10.14 5.45 -17.52
CA LYS A 166 -8.92 5.45 -18.34
C LYS A 166 -8.59 6.80 -18.95
N ASP A 167 -9.59 7.62 -19.26
CA ASP A 167 -9.41 8.89 -19.96
C ASP A 167 -8.80 9.98 -19.07
N LYS A 168 -9.02 9.86 -17.77
CA LYS A 168 -8.47 10.75 -16.75
C LYS A 168 -8.03 9.95 -15.54
N ILE A 169 -7.27 10.59 -14.65
CA ILE A 169 -6.70 9.97 -13.47
C ILE A 169 -7.41 10.53 -12.23
N PRO A 170 -8.33 9.79 -11.62
CA PRO A 170 -9.02 10.24 -10.41
C PRO A 170 -8.07 10.25 -9.22
N LEU A 171 -8.13 11.33 -8.43
CA LEU A 171 -7.43 11.51 -7.16
C LEU A 171 -8.45 11.59 -6.02
N GLY A 172 -8.07 11.15 -4.84
CA GLY A 172 -8.91 11.20 -3.65
C GLY A 172 -9.00 9.85 -2.96
N ILE A 173 -9.97 9.74 -2.05
CA ILE A 173 -10.26 8.50 -1.33
C ILE A 173 -11.33 7.74 -2.11
N PHE A 174 -10.97 6.60 -2.68
CA PHE A 174 -11.89 5.73 -3.42
C PHE A 174 -12.79 4.95 -2.47
N TYR A 175 -12.22 4.42 -1.40
CA TYR A 175 -12.92 3.53 -0.49
C TYR A 175 -12.42 3.72 0.94
N ASP A 176 -13.34 3.65 1.91
CA ASP A 176 -13.01 3.82 3.32
C ASP A 176 -14.16 3.23 4.16
N ILE A 177 -13.93 2.04 4.73
CA ILE A 177 -14.90 1.28 5.50
C ILE A 177 -14.27 0.68 6.76
N ASP A 178 -15.06 0.52 7.78
CA ASP A 178 -14.66 -0.14 9.03
C ASP A 178 -14.80 -1.66 8.92
N LYS A 179 -13.72 -2.37 9.31
CA LYS A 179 -13.72 -3.84 9.50
C LYS A 179 -12.83 -4.22 10.67
N PRO A 180 -13.07 -5.37 11.34
CA PRO A 180 -12.14 -5.91 12.33
C PRO A 180 -10.73 -6.05 11.77
N THR A 181 -9.72 -5.72 12.57
CA THR A 181 -8.33 -5.84 12.16
C THR A 181 -7.73 -7.20 12.54
N TYR A 182 -6.79 -7.68 11.75
CA TYR A 182 -6.09 -8.94 12.04
C TYR A 182 -5.33 -8.90 13.36
N ASP A 183 -4.71 -7.78 13.68
CA ASP A 183 -3.96 -7.62 14.92
C ASP A 183 -4.87 -7.60 16.15
N ASP A 184 -6.05 -6.96 16.10
CA ASP A 184 -7.02 -7.02 17.21
C ASP A 184 -7.49 -8.46 17.45
N GLU A 185 -7.84 -9.19 16.38
CA GLU A 185 -8.30 -10.58 16.46
C GLU A 185 -7.20 -11.54 16.95
N LEU A 186 -5.96 -11.33 16.48
CA LEU A 186 -4.81 -12.14 16.87
C LEU A 186 -4.39 -11.87 18.32
N LEU A 187 -4.30 -10.61 18.70
CA LEU A 187 -3.73 -10.19 19.98
C LEU A 187 -4.76 -10.24 21.13
N LYS A 188 -6.04 -10.00 20.84
CA LYS A 188 -7.13 -9.97 21.83
C LYS A 188 -6.78 -9.10 23.05
N GLY A 189 -6.32 -7.89 22.78
CA GLY A 189 -5.90 -6.91 23.79
C GLY A 189 -4.53 -7.15 24.43
N ARG A 190 -3.76 -8.15 23.99
CA ARG A 190 -2.39 -8.36 24.48
C ARG A 190 -1.42 -7.40 23.77
N ASN A 191 -0.45 -6.91 24.51
CA ASN A 191 0.69 -6.20 23.96
C ASN A 191 1.97 -7.03 24.18
N LEU A 192 2.51 -7.59 23.09
CA LEU A 192 3.68 -8.49 23.17
C LEU A 192 4.95 -7.75 23.62
N TYR A 193 5.04 -6.45 23.37
CA TYR A 193 6.17 -5.62 23.78
C TYR A 193 6.23 -5.44 25.31
N THR A 194 5.07 -5.24 25.96
CA THR A 194 4.98 -5.05 27.40
C THR A 194 4.92 -6.38 28.19
N GLN A 195 4.56 -7.48 27.54
CA GLN A 195 4.48 -8.82 28.10
C GLN A 195 5.76 -9.62 27.82
N SER A 196 6.92 -9.07 28.16
CA SER A 196 8.18 -9.79 27.99
C SER A 196 8.27 -10.96 29.00
N LEU A 197 8.34 -12.17 28.47
CA LEU A 197 8.66 -13.36 29.25
C LEU A 197 10.17 -13.62 29.21
N SER A 198 10.76 -14.06 30.31
CA SER A 198 12.12 -14.56 30.32
C SER A 198 12.27 -15.76 29.36
N ARG A 199 13.51 -16.09 29.00
CA ARG A 199 13.78 -17.26 28.16
C ARG A 199 13.20 -18.54 28.73
N ASP A 200 13.38 -18.74 30.05
CA ASP A 200 12.97 -19.97 30.72
C ASP A 200 11.45 -20.09 30.79
N GLU A 201 10.74 -19.00 31.08
CA GLU A 201 9.27 -18.97 31.01
C GLU A 201 8.74 -19.28 29.60
N ARG A 202 9.38 -18.78 28.53
CA ARG A 202 9.02 -19.12 27.16
C ARG A 202 9.23 -20.60 26.86
N LEU A 203 10.39 -21.15 27.24
CA LEU A 203 10.70 -22.56 27.06
C LEU A 203 9.73 -23.46 27.84
N GLY A 204 9.40 -23.12 29.09
CA GLY A 204 8.41 -23.86 29.89
C GLY A 204 7.02 -23.87 29.22
N LYS A 205 6.56 -22.74 28.67
CA LYS A 205 5.30 -22.68 27.92
C LYS A 205 5.31 -23.53 26.64
N ILE A 206 6.42 -23.53 25.89
CA ILE A 206 6.56 -24.36 24.71
C ILE A 206 6.54 -25.84 25.06
N GLN A 207 7.26 -26.26 26.12
CA GLN A 207 7.26 -27.64 26.57
C GLN A 207 5.87 -28.08 27.02
N SER A 208 5.15 -27.24 27.76
CA SER A 208 3.76 -27.52 28.19
C SER A 208 2.83 -27.71 26.99
N LEU A 209 2.95 -26.86 25.96
CA LEU A 209 2.17 -27.01 24.72
C LEU A 209 2.48 -28.31 23.98
N LEU A 210 3.76 -28.65 23.87
CA LEU A 210 4.19 -29.90 23.20
C LEU A 210 3.72 -31.15 23.94
N SER A 211 3.61 -31.07 25.28
CA SER A 211 3.14 -32.20 26.11
C SER A 211 1.61 -32.37 26.10
N SER A 212 0.88 -31.38 25.54
CA SER A 212 -0.59 -31.40 25.44
C SER A 212 -1.08 -31.84 24.05
N LEU A 213 -0.16 -32.08 23.13
CA LEU A 213 -0.40 -32.63 21.77
C LEU A 213 -0.25 -34.15 21.76
#